data_b305a0543c8dd67c88d899feb1682b0a
#
_entry.id   b305a0543c8dd67c88d899feb1682b0a
#
_cell.length_a   1.000
_cell.length_b   1.000
_cell.length_c   1.000
_cell.angle_alpha   90.00
_cell.angle_beta   90.00
_cell.angle_gamma   90.00
#
_symmetry.space_group_name_H-M   'P 1'
#
loop_
_entity.id
_entity.type
_entity.pdbx_description
1 polymer ?
#
loop_
_entity_poly.entity_id
_entity_poly.type
_entity_poly.pdbx_seq_one_letter_code
_entity_poly.pdbx_strand_id
1 'polypeptide(L)'
;WKRYNVNTVRTCHYPQQERFYELCDEYGIYVIDEANIESHGMGYDLRVGGTLGNNPLFMNAHLDRTMNMYERDKNHPSVIIWSLGNEAGNGLNFYVTYNTLKTLDSRPIQYERALLEWNTDIYCPMYASPSYLEKYARNKEMTRPLILCEYAHAMGNSLGNFQDYWDIIEKYPILQGGCIWDWVDQGFAAKTDDDRKYWTYGGDYGENGTPSDGNFCINGVVYPDRSVKPQTEEMGKVYQNIKFLDFDKQTSTVKIRNDFSFTNLDKYDFYYIIRDHGKEVYRGKIENIHAAPGKTVTTGFLNGIPKEKQTTGDVRIEFYAAIKTAEPFLPAGTVIAREQTYVHTFY
;
A
#
# COMPACT_ATOMS: atom_id res chain seq x y z
N TRP A 1 6.71 -2.97 -6.65
CA TRP A 1 5.46 -3.18 -5.93
C TRP A 1 5.26 -4.64 -5.55
N LYS A 2 5.22 -5.56 -6.49
CA LYS A 2 4.98 -7.00 -6.22
C LYS A 2 5.94 -7.60 -5.19
N ARG A 3 7.23 -7.24 -5.23
CA ARG A 3 8.24 -7.73 -4.26
C ARG A 3 7.92 -7.33 -2.82
N TYR A 4 7.23 -6.21 -2.63
CA TYR A 4 6.89 -5.66 -1.32
C TYR A 4 5.39 -5.75 -1.01
N ASN A 5 4.69 -6.67 -1.67
CA ASN A 5 3.28 -7.01 -1.41
C ASN A 5 2.28 -5.85 -1.67
N VAL A 6 2.67 -4.83 -2.43
CA VAL A 6 1.74 -3.79 -2.87
C VAL A 6 0.82 -4.36 -3.94
N ASN A 7 -0.49 -4.20 -3.76
CA ASN A 7 -1.51 -4.73 -4.66
C ASN A 7 -2.35 -3.66 -5.36
N THR A 8 -2.28 -2.41 -4.91
CA THR A 8 -3.13 -1.33 -5.40
C THR A 8 -2.32 -0.04 -5.53
N VAL A 9 -2.63 0.75 -6.54
CA VAL A 9 -2.08 2.09 -6.76
C VAL A 9 -3.19 3.09 -7.01
N ARG A 10 -3.07 4.29 -6.46
CA ARG A 10 -3.86 5.47 -6.83
C ARG A 10 -3.01 6.34 -7.74
N THR A 11 -3.58 6.79 -8.85
CA THR A 11 -2.85 7.55 -9.87
C THR A 11 -2.73 9.04 -9.53
N CYS A 12 -2.30 9.37 -8.34
CA CYS A 12 -2.19 10.73 -7.79
C CYS A 12 -1.42 11.67 -8.71
N HIS A 13 -1.93 12.80 -9.17
CA HIS A 13 -3.34 13.23 -9.11
C HIS A 13 -3.83 13.44 -10.54
N TYR A 14 -3.58 12.47 -11.40
CA TYR A 14 -3.93 12.47 -12.83
C TYR A 14 -3.77 11.08 -13.45
N PRO A 15 -4.49 10.79 -14.53
CA PRO A 15 -4.31 9.54 -15.26
C PRO A 15 -2.88 9.38 -15.78
N GLN A 16 -2.36 8.16 -15.71
CA GLN A 16 -1.01 7.83 -16.15
C GLN A 16 -0.95 7.54 -17.65
N GLN A 17 0.25 7.29 -18.19
CA GLN A 17 0.41 6.85 -19.58
C GLN A 17 -0.27 5.50 -19.83
N GLU A 18 -0.72 5.23 -21.04
CA GLU A 18 -1.45 3.99 -21.40
C GLU A 18 -0.71 2.72 -20.98
N ARG A 19 0.59 2.64 -21.25
CA ARG A 19 1.41 1.47 -20.89
C ARG A 19 1.39 1.15 -19.39
N PHE A 20 1.15 2.11 -18.53
CA PHE A 20 1.02 1.89 -17.09
C PHE A 20 -0.19 0.99 -16.77
N TYR A 21 -1.33 1.24 -17.38
CA TYR A 21 -2.55 0.43 -17.18
C TYR A 21 -2.40 -0.96 -17.77
N GLU A 22 -1.81 -1.09 -18.97
CA GLU A 22 -1.50 -2.39 -19.55
C GLU A 22 -0.62 -3.23 -18.62
N LEU A 23 0.39 -2.62 -17.99
CA LEU A 23 1.25 -3.31 -17.02
C LEU A 23 0.48 -3.67 -15.74
N CYS A 24 -0.42 -2.82 -15.27
CA CYS A 24 -1.29 -3.14 -14.14
C CYS A 24 -2.22 -4.32 -14.46
N ASP A 25 -2.78 -4.36 -15.66
CA ASP A 25 -3.59 -5.48 -16.15
C ASP A 25 -2.77 -6.78 -16.22
N GLU A 26 -1.57 -6.71 -16.81
CA GLU A 26 -0.67 -7.86 -16.99
C GLU A 26 -0.17 -8.42 -15.65
N TYR A 27 0.18 -7.56 -14.71
CA TYR A 27 0.83 -7.96 -13.46
C TYR A 27 -0.11 -8.05 -12.25
N GLY A 28 -1.40 -7.74 -12.45
CA GLY A 28 -2.41 -7.86 -11.40
C GLY A 28 -2.24 -6.81 -10.29
N ILE A 29 -2.04 -5.55 -10.65
CA ILE A 29 -2.08 -4.41 -9.75
C ILE A 29 -3.41 -3.69 -9.94
N TYR A 30 -4.20 -3.55 -8.89
CA TYR A 30 -5.43 -2.77 -8.92
C TYR A 30 -5.14 -1.28 -9.03
N VAL A 31 -6.01 -0.55 -9.71
CA VAL A 31 -5.87 0.88 -9.95
C VAL A 31 -7.10 1.62 -9.42
N ILE A 32 -6.84 2.63 -8.61
CA ILE A 32 -7.75 3.72 -8.32
C ILE A 32 -7.36 4.84 -9.27
N ASP A 33 -8.13 4.99 -10.34
CA ASP A 33 -7.81 5.95 -11.39
C ASP A 33 -8.40 7.31 -11.09
N GLU A 34 -7.54 8.37 -11.14
CA GLU A 34 -7.91 9.69 -10.66
C GLU A 34 -7.91 10.73 -11.77
N ALA A 35 -9.02 11.46 -11.85
CA ALA A 35 -9.16 12.60 -12.76
C ALA A 35 -8.18 13.72 -12.37
N ASN A 36 -7.60 14.38 -13.37
CA ASN A 36 -6.65 15.48 -13.18
C ASN A 36 -7.33 16.78 -12.69
N ILE A 37 -7.97 16.70 -11.53
CA ILE A 37 -8.64 17.81 -10.85
C ILE A 37 -7.97 18.01 -9.49
N GLU A 38 -7.21 19.09 -9.38
CA GLU A 38 -6.51 19.52 -8.18
C GLU A 38 -6.62 21.03 -8.08
N SER A 39 -7.03 21.56 -6.93
CA SER A 39 -7.11 23.00 -6.70
C SER A 39 -6.89 23.38 -5.23
N HIS A 40 -5.99 22.69 -4.54
CA HIS A 40 -5.69 22.86 -3.11
C HIS A 40 -5.40 24.33 -2.74
N GLY A 41 -4.63 25.02 -3.57
CA GLY A 41 -4.29 26.44 -3.37
C GLY A 41 -5.49 27.40 -3.36
N MET A 42 -6.68 26.96 -3.85
CA MET A 42 -7.94 27.72 -3.78
C MET A 42 -8.69 27.53 -2.46
N GLY A 43 -8.20 26.67 -1.58
CA GLY A 43 -8.86 26.33 -0.32
C GLY A 43 -10.16 25.50 -0.50
N TYR A 44 -10.95 25.46 0.57
CA TYR A 44 -12.12 24.57 0.66
C TYR A 44 -13.44 25.31 0.98
N ASP A 45 -13.55 26.57 0.58
CA ASP A 45 -14.76 27.36 0.77
C ASP A 45 -15.90 26.79 -0.10
N LEU A 46 -16.93 26.25 0.55
CA LEU A 46 -18.07 25.60 -0.10
C LEU A 46 -19.12 26.57 -0.66
N ARG A 47 -18.95 27.89 -0.49
CA ARG A 47 -19.84 28.86 -1.14
C ARG A 47 -19.67 28.77 -2.66
N VAL A 48 -20.72 29.08 -3.39
CA VAL A 48 -20.66 29.14 -4.87
C VAL A 48 -19.59 30.14 -5.30
N GLY A 49 -18.64 29.65 -6.11
CA GLY A 49 -17.47 30.41 -6.54
C GLY A 49 -16.32 30.47 -5.53
N GLY A 50 -16.46 29.87 -4.33
CA GLY A 50 -15.42 29.81 -3.31
C GLY A 50 -14.26 28.88 -3.65
N THR A 51 -14.57 27.77 -4.36
CA THR A 51 -13.59 26.85 -4.95
C THR A 51 -13.95 26.57 -6.40
N LEU A 52 -12.99 26.06 -7.19
CA LEU A 52 -13.29 25.66 -8.58
C LEU A 52 -14.33 24.52 -8.62
N GLY A 53 -14.30 23.61 -7.65
CA GLY A 53 -15.26 22.50 -7.53
C GLY A 53 -16.72 22.94 -7.31
N ASN A 54 -16.94 24.16 -6.83
CA ASN A 54 -18.28 24.73 -6.64
C ASN A 54 -18.50 26.02 -7.44
N ASN A 55 -17.79 26.18 -8.55
CA ASN A 55 -17.97 27.30 -9.46
C ASN A 55 -18.52 26.81 -10.81
N PRO A 56 -19.78 27.17 -11.19
CA PRO A 56 -20.41 26.69 -12.42
C PRO A 56 -19.61 26.98 -13.70
N LEU A 57 -18.78 28.02 -13.73
CA LEU A 57 -17.92 28.34 -14.87
C LEU A 57 -16.92 27.21 -15.18
N PHE A 58 -16.56 26.40 -14.19
CA PHE A 58 -15.63 25.27 -14.34
C PHE A 58 -16.30 23.91 -14.51
N MET A 59 -17.64 23.85 -14.60
CA MET A 59 -18.40 22.62 -14.77
C MET A 59 -17.91 21.78 -15.94
N ASN A 60 -17.82 22.39 -17.11
CA ASN A 60 -17.38 21.70 -18.32
C ASN A 60 -15.94 21.19 -18.22
N ALA A 61 -15.07 21.94 -17.54
CA ALA A 61 -13.69 21.52 -17.33
C ALA A 61 -13.59 20.29 -16.40
N HIS A 62 -14.42 20.21 -15.36
CA HIS A 62 -14.50 19.04 -14.48
C HIS A 62 -15.07 17.82 -15.23
N LEU A 63 -16.17 18.01 -15.97
CA LEU A 63 -16.76 16.94 -16.80
C LEU A 63 -15.77 16.42 -17.84
N ASP A 64 -15.11 17.32 -18.57
CA ASP A 64 -14.15 16.95 -19.62
C ASP A 64 -13.01 16.08 -19.06
N ARG A 65 -12.41 16.48 -17.94
CA ARG A 65 -11.34 15.70 -17.30
C ARG A 65 -11.80 14.33 -16.83
N THR A 66 -12.95 14.28 -16.18
CA THR A 66 -13.56 13.02 -15.70
C THR A 66 -13.92 12.09 -16.87
N MET A 67 -14.50 12.64 -17.93
CA MET A 67 -14.90 11.86 -19.10
C MET A 67 -13.70 11.38 -19.92
N ASN A 68 -12.65 12.20 -20.07
CA ASN A 68 -11.43 11.79 -20.76
C ASN A 68 -10.73 10.65 -20.05
N MET A 69 -10.65 10.68 -18.71
CA MET A 69 -10.16 9.55 -17.91
C MET A 69 -11.01 8.30 -18.16
N TYR A 70 -12.33 8.42 -17.99
CA TYR A 70 -13.25 7.30 -18.15
C TYR A 70 -13.19 6.68 -19.56
N GLU A 71 -13.32 7.47 -20.61
CA GLU A 71 -13.36 6.98 -21.99
C GLU A 71 -12.07 6.30 -22.40
N ARG A 72 -10.93 6.79 -21.92
CA ARG A 72 -9.63 6.19 -22.20
C ARG A 72 -9.43 4.88 -21.44
N ASP A 73 -9.77 4.83 -20.13
CA ASP A 73 -9.28 3.78 -19.23
C ASP A 73 -10.38 2.76 -18.84
N LYS A 74 -11.64 2.94 -19.25
CA LYS A 74 -12.77 2.07 -18.90
C LYS A 74 -12.60 0.59 -19.24
N ASN A 75 -11.78 0.26 -20.23
CA ASN A 75 -11.56 -1.12 -20.69
C ASN A 75 -10.40 -1.83 -19.97
N HIS A 76 -9.72 -1.15 -19.04
CA HIS A 76 -8.68 -1.77 -18.22
C HIS A 76 -9.30 -2.50 -17.02
N PRO A 77 -9.18 -3.84 -16.92
CA PRO A 77 -9.73 -4.60 -15.80
C PRO A 77 -9.02 -4.30 -14.47
N SER A 78 -7.81 -3.76 -14.50
CA SER A 78 -7.08 -3.30 -13.31
C SER A 78 -7.74 -2.08 -12.66
N VAL A 79 -8.43 -1.22 -13.43
CA VAL A 79 -9.15 -0.07 -12.87
C VAL A 79 -10.41 -0.56 -12.16
N ILE A 80 -10.40 -0.50 -10.84
CA ILE A 80 -11.49 -1.00 -9.99
C ILE A 80 -12.28 0.10 -9.28
N ILE A 81 -11.72 1.31 -9.18
CA ILE A 81 -12.31 2.47 -8.53
C ILE A 81 -11.97 3.70 -9.35
N TRP A 82 -12.96 4.59 -9.54
CA TRP A 82 -12.76 5.93 -10.10
C TRP A 82 -12.60 6.95 -8.98
N SER A 83 -11.65 7.87 -9.12
CA SER A 83 -11.45 8.99 -8.22
C SER A 83 -11.71 10.31 -8.95
N LEU A 84 -12.57 11.16 -8.37
CA LEU A 84 -13.01 12.38 -9.05
C LEU A 84 -11.97 13.50 -9.04
N GLY A 85 -10.92 13.35 -8.24
CA GLY A 85 -9.87 14.34 -8.10
C GLY A 85 -9.30 14.39 -6.70
N ASN A 86 -8.50 15.41 -6.42
CA ASN A 86 -7.81 15.62 -5.16
C ASN A 86 -7.94 17.06 -4.68
N GLU A 87 -8.18 17.24 -3.39
CA GLU A 87 -8.10 18.51 -2.66
C GLU A 87 -8.66 19.76 -3.38
N ALA A 88 -9.82 19.59 -4.04
CA ALA A 88 -10.44 20.62 -4.87
C ALA A 88 -11.78 21.18 -4.30
N GLY A 89 -11.99 21.04 -2.98
CA GLY A 89 -13.26 21.35 -2.35
C GLY A 89 -14.36 20.37 -2.74
N ASN A 90 -15.60 20.69 -2.42
CA ASN A 90 -16.77 19.92 -2.87
C ASN A 90 -17.85 20.88 -3.41
N GLY A 91 -18.83 20.36 -4.13
CA GLY A 91 -19.94 21.15 -4.62
C GLY A 91 -20.44 20.71 -5.98
N LEU A 92 -21.10 21.64 -6.66
CA LEU A 92 -21.90 21.37 -7.85
C LEU A 92 -21.15 20.56 -8.92
N ASN A 93 -19.89 20.90 -9.20
CA ASN A 93 -19.14 20.26 -10.28
C ASN A 93 -18.83 18.79 -9.93
N PHE A 94 -18.51 18.48 -8.67
CA PHE A 94 -18.30 17.10 -8.21
C PHE A 94 -19.60 16.31 -8.12
N TYR A 95 -20.72 16.93 -7.79
CA TYR A 95 -22.04 16.28 -7.84
C TYR A 95 -22.41 15.87 -9.27
N VAL A 96 -22.13 16.73 -10.24
CA VAL A 96 -22.41 16.46 -11.64
C VAL A 96 -21.47 15.38 -12.19
N THR A 97 -20.17 15.46 -11.93
CA THR A 97 -19.22 14.44 -12.39
C THR A 97 -19.50 13.06 -11.78
N TYR A 98 -19.83 13.01 -10.48
CA TYR A 98 -20.24 11.76 -9.83
C TYR A 98 -21.47 11.15 -10.51
N ASN A 99 -22.55 11.92 -10.64
CA ASN A 99 -23.77 11.43 -11.27
C ASN A 99 -23.56 11.00 -12.72
N THR A 100 -22.81 11.76 -13.49
CA THR A 100 -22.50 11.42 -14.88
C THR A 100 -21.78 10.08 -14.95
N LEU A 101 -20.72 9.91 -14.17
CA LEU A 101 -19.95 8.68 -14.18
C LEU A 101 -20.76 7.47 -13.68
N LYS A 102 -21.62 7.63 -12.67
CA LYS A 102 -22.52 6.57 -12.16
C LYS A 102 -23.55 6.11 -13.20
N THR A 103 -23.92 6.95 -14.18
CA THR A 103 -24.80 6.51 -15.28
C THR A 103 -24.07 5.66 -16.33
N LEU A 104 -22.75 5.70 -16.37
CA LEU A 104 -21.92 5.07 -17.39
C LEU A 104 -21.24 3.79 -16.89
N ASP A 105 -20.94 3.72 -15.60
CA ASP A 105 -20.13 2.64 -15.02
C ASP A 105 -20.64 2.24 -13.63
N SER A 106 -20.60 0.94 -13.36
CA SER A 106 -21.01 0.38 -12.06
C SER A 106 -19.89 0.35 -11.01
N ARG A 107 -18.64 0.62 -11.39
CA ARG A 107 -17.50 0.65 -10.46
C ARG A 107 -17.72 1.69 -9.38
N PRO A 108 -17.19 1.47 -8.16
CA PRO A 108 -17.22 2.47 -7.10
C PRO A 108 -16.52 3.77 -7.51
N ILE A 109 -17.03 4.87 -6.98
CA ILE A 109 -16.44 6.20 -7.15
C ILE A 109 -16.02 6.71 -5.78
N GLN A 110 -14.82 7.23 -5.67
CA GLN A 110 -14.35 7.92 -4.46
C GLN A 110 -14.05 9.39 -4.73
N TYR A 111 -14.22 10.21 -3.71
CA TYR A 111 -13.74 11.58 -3.66
C TYR A 111 -13.55 12.02 -2.19
N GLU A 112 -12.33 12.42 -1.82
CA GLU A 112 -11.99 12.64 -0.41
C GLU A 112 -12.71 13.85 0.20
N ARG A 113 -12.91 14.95 -0.56
CA ARG A 113 -13.64 16.14 -0.07
C ARG A 113 -15.15 15.96 -0.03
N ALA A 114 -15.70 14.89 -0.58
CA ALA A 114 -17.08 14.52 -0.34
C ALA A 114 -17.32 14.05 1.09
N LEU A 115 -16.27 13.64 1.82
CA LEU A 115 -16.40 13.10 3.16
C LEU A 115 -17.44 11.97 3.22
N LEU A 116 -18.56 12.18 3.90
CA LEU A 116 -19.69 11.25 3.97
C LEU A 116 -20.92 11.76 3.19
N GLU A 117 -20.75 12.76 2.31
CA GLU A 117 -21.81 13.17 1.42
C GLU A 117 -22.11 12.10 0.37
N TRP A 118 -23.22 12.26 -0.34
CA TRP A 118 -23.75 11.26 -1.26
C TRP A 118 -22.92 11.04 -2.54
N ASN A 119 -22.05 11.99 -2.88
CA ASN A 119 -21.22 11.94 -4.09
C ASN A 119 -19.87 11.22 -3.91
N THR A 120 -19.87 10.21 -3.07
CA THR A 120 -18.78 9.23 -2.94
C THR A 120 -19.34 7.89 -2.46
N ASP A 121 -18.92 6.78 -3.06
CA ASP A 121 -19.29 5.43 -2.62
C ASP A 121 -18.38 4.93 -1.49
N ILE A 122 -17.18 5.49 -1.40
CA ILE A 122 -16.13 5.12 -0.45
C ILE A 122 -15.83 6.33 0.42
N TYR A 123 -15.76 6.14 1.74
CA TYR A 123 -15.20 7.15 2.61
C TYR A 123 -13.68 7.08 2.55
N CYS A 124 -13.03 8.12 2.03
CA CYS A 124 -11.61 8.11 1.74
C CYS A 124 -10.85 9.30 2.37
N PRO A 125 -10.75 9.34 3.72
CA PRO A 125 -10.05 10.42 4.41
C PRO A 125 -8.54 10.33 4.21
N MET A 126 -7.85 11.47 4.32
CA MET A 126 -6.40 11.55 4.35
C MET A 126 -5.90 11.49 5.80
N TYR A 127 -4.81 10.75 6.03
CA TYR A 127 -4.03 10.74 7.27
C TYR A 127 -4.83 10.53 8.57
N ALA A 128 -5.98 9.86 8.47
CA ALA A 128 -6.75 9.51 9.66
C ALA A 128 -5.96 8.52 10.53
N SER A 129 -5.95 8.76 11.85
CA SER A 129 -5.19 7.94 12.80
C SER A 129 -5.78 6.53 12.98
N PRO A 130 -5.01 5.54 13.47
CA PRO A 130 -5.53 4.22 13.81
C PRO A 130 -6.73 4.27 14.75
N SER A 131 -6.69 5.14 15.77
CA SER A 131 -7.82 5.32 16.69
C SER A 131 -9.08 5.88 16.03
N TYR A 132 -8.91 6.75 15.02
CA TYR A 132 -10.04 7.24 14.23
C TYR A 132 -10.65 6.11 13.38
N LEU A 133 -9.80 5.27 12.73
CA LEU A 133 -10.25 4.12 11.96
C LEU A 133 -11.07 3.16 12.82
N GLU A 134 -10.59 2.84 14.03
CA GLU A 134 -11.31 1.96 14.95
C GLU A 134 -12.65 2.58 15.40
N LYS A 135 -12.67 3.88 15.68
CA LYS A 135 -13.92 4.60 16.00
C LYS A 135 -14.93 4.55 14.86
N TYR A 136 -14.46 4.78 13.63
CA TYR A 136 -15.30 4.66 12.43
C TYR A 136 -15.88 3.25 12.28
N ALA A 137 -15.03 2.24 12.36
CA ALA A 137 -15.41 0.85 12.17
C ALA A 137 -16.37 0.30 13.23
N ARG A 138 -16.29 0.83 14.48
CA ARG A 138 -17.20 0.47 15.57
C ARG A 138 -18.56 1.17 15.49
N ASN A 139 -18.67 2.23 14.72
CA ASN A 139 -19.94 2.95 14.58
C ASN A 139 -20.85 2.19 13.61
N LYS A 140 -21.93 1.62 14.14
CA LYS A 140 -22.91 0.83 13.37
C LYS A 140 -23.71 1.64 12.35
N GLU A 141 -23.69 2.95 12.43
CA GLU A 141 -24.32 3.84 11.45
C GLU A 141 -23.47 3.99 10.18
N MET A 142 -22.18 3.65 10.25
CA MET A 142 -21.27 3.71 9.12
C MET A 142 -21.46 2.45 8.26
N THR A 143 -21.82 2.66 7.00
CA THR A 143 -22.10 1.60 6.03
C THR A 143 -21.16 1.60 4.83
N ARG A 144 -20.42 2.70 4.61
CA ARG A 144 -19.48 2.81 3.49
C ARG A 144 -18.14 2.18 3.84
N PRO A 145 -17.51 1.45 2.92
CA PRO A 145 -16.13 1.03 3.10
C PRO A 145 -15.22 2.26 3.24
N LEU A 146 -14.18 2.13 4.07
CA LEU A 146 -13.17 3.16 4.25
C LEU A 146 -11.87 2.72 3.60
N ILE A 147 -11.34 3.57 2.71
CA ILE A 147 -9.98 3.47 2.15
C ILE A 147 -9.28 4.79 2.44
N LEU A 148 -8.14 4.77 3.10
CA LEU A 148 -7.31 5.96 3.25
C LEU A 148 -6.74 6.33 1.87
N CYS A 149 -7.24 7.41 1.25
CA CYS A 149 -6.71 7.81 -0.06
C CYS A 149 -5.26 8.26 0.04
N GLU A 150 -4.85 8.73 1.22
CA GLU A 150 -3.47 9.00 1.59
C GLU A 150 -3.23 8.70 3.08
N TYR A 151 -2.11 8.04 3.39
CA TYR A 151 -1.66 7.83 4.76
C TYR A 151 -0.16 7.57 4.84
N ALA A 152 0.37 7.48 6.06
CA ALA A 152 1.76 7.10 6.33
C ALA A 152 2.77 7.90 5.49
N HIS A 153 2.65 9.24 5.54
CA HIS A 153 3.52 10.16 4.79
C HIS A 153 5.01 9.79 4.95
N ALA A 154 5.65 9.36 3.85
CA ALA A 154 6.96 8.71 3.87
C ALA A 154 8.15 9.70 3.83
N MET A 155 7.95 10.93 4.28
CA MET A 155 9.00 11.94 4.32
C MET A 155 9.93 11.75 5.53
N GLY A 156 11.22 11.76 5.31
CA GLY A 156 12.22 11.68 6.36
C GLY A 156 12.20 10.34 7.12
N ASN A 157 12.32 10.39 8.45
CA ASN A 157 12.19 9.22 9.32
C ASN A 157 10.71 8.92 9.58
N SER A 158 10.15 8.02 8.83
CA SER A 158 8.70 7.84 8.67
C SER A 158 8.29 6.37 8.63
N LEU A 159 6.98 6.14 8.38
CA LEU A 159 6.19 4.94 8.51
C LEU A 159 6.13 4.40 9.95
N GLY A 160 6.29 5.25 10.95
CA GLY A 160 6.06 4.87 12.34
C GLY A 160 4.62 4.41 12.56
N ASN A 161 4.42 3.41 13.42
CA ASN A 161 3.12 2.82 13.73
C ASN A 161 2.40 2.19 12.53
N PHE A 162 3.12 1.81 11.48
CA PHE A 162 2.51 1.28 10.28
C PHE A 162 1.78 -0.05 10.55
N GLN A 163 2.33 -0.90 11.40
CA GLN A 163 1.68 -2.14 11.86
C GLN A 163 0.37 -1.84 12.62
N ASP A 164 0.30 -0.78 13.43
CA ASP A 164 -0.90 -0.43 14.21
C ASP A 164 -2.09 -0.09 13.30
N TYR A 165 -1.85 0.50 12.12
CA TYR A 165 -2.87 0.70 11.10
C TYR A 165 -3.44 -0.62 10.63
N TRP A 166 -2.58 -1.57 10.30
CA TRP A 166 -2.98 -2.84 9.69
C TRP A 166 -3.60 -3.80 10.69
N ASP A 167 -3.20 -3.75 11.96
CA ASP A 167 -3.86 -4.50 13.03
C ASP A 167 -5.35 -4.10 13.16
N ILE A 168 -5.66 -2.84 12.89
CA ILE A 168 -7.04 -2.33 12.91
C ILE A 168 -7.73 -2.61 11.58
N ILE A 169 -7.08 -2.36 10.46
CA ILE A 169 -7.65 -2.58 9.11
C ILE A 169 -8.04 -4.05 8.94
N GLU A 170 -7.17 -4.99 9.30
CA GLU A 170 -7.44 -6.43 9.19
C GLU A 170 -8.55 -6.89 10.15
N LYS A 171 -8.80 -6.17 11.23
CA LYS A 171 -9.80 -6.52 12.24
C LYS A 171 -11.24 -6.21 11.82
N TYR A 172 -11.45 -5.18 11.02
CA TYR A 172 -12.77 -4.68 10.68
C TYR A 172 -13.02 -4.69 9.17
N PRO A 173 -13.97 -5.52 8.66
CA PRO A 173 -14.22 -5.65 7.21
C PRO A 173 -14.61 -4.37 6.49
N ILE A 174 -15.13 -3.36 7.20
CA ILE A 174 -15.47 -2.05 6.63
C ILE A 174 -14.22 -1.22 6.28
N LEU A 175 -13.05 -1.54 6.86
CA LEU A 175 -11.77 -0.91 6.55
C LEU A 175 -11.07 -1.73 5.47
N GLN A 176 -10.77 -1.09 4.33
CA GLN A 176 -10.29 -1.78 3.14
C GLN A 176 -8.80 -1.53 2.83
N GLY A 177 -8.13 -0.68 3.59
CA GLY A 177 -6.71 -0.36 3.40
C GLY A 177 -6.45 1.12 3.15
N GLY A 178 -5.36 1.40 2.45
CA GLY A 178 -4.98 2.78 2.10
C GLY A 178 -3.82 2.85 1.12
N CYS A 179 -3.64 4.03 0.52
CA CYS A 179 -2.54 4.35 -0.38
C CYS A 179 -1.51 5.19 0.36
N ILE A 180 -0.27 4.70 0.47
CA ILE A 180 0.81 5.43 1.13
C ILE A 180 1.16 6.67 0.30
N TRP A 181 1.35 7.80 0.94
CA TRP A 181 1.91 9.01 0.34
C TRP A 181 3.41 9.09 0.60
N ASP A 182 4.31 8.90 -0.39
CA ASP A 182 3.94 8.34 -1.69
C ASP A 182 4.91 7.19 -2.06
N TRP A 183 4.98 6.81 -3.34
CA TRP A 183 5.81 5.70 -3.79
C TRP A 183 7.28 6.08 -3.94
N VAL A 184 7.60 7.17 -4.64
CA VAL A 184 8.96 7.51 -5.03
C VAL A 184 9.32 8.94 -4.69
N ASP A 185 10.50 9.17 -4.10
CA ASP A 185 11.05 10.53 -3.99
C ASP A 185 11.14 11.18 -5.36
N GLN A 186 10.63 12.40 -5.48
CA GLN A 186 10.61 13.16 -6.73
C GLN A 186 11.84 14.08 -6.80
N GLY A 187 13.02 13.50 -6.94
CA GLY A 187 14.31 14.18 -7.00
C GLY A 187 15.12 13.84 -8.23
N PHE A 188 16.08 14.69 -8.56
CA PHE A 188 17.03 14.48 -9.65
C PHE A 188 18.42 14.11 -9.11
N ALA A 189 19.13 13.24 -9.84
CA ALA A 189 20.48 12.86 -9.48
C ALA A 189 21.46 14.00 -9.77
N ALA A 190 22.29 14.32 -8.80
CA ALA A 190 23.38 15.27 -8.93
C ALA A 190 24.66 14.77 -8.23
N LYS A 191 25.75 15.52 -8.40
CA LYS A 191 27.02 15.23 -7.76
C LYS A 191 27.61 16.52 -7.19
N THR A 192 28.24 16.41 -6.05
CA THR A 192 29.08 17.47 -5.48
C THR A 192 30.41 17.60 -6.24
N ASP A 193 31.17 18.66 -6.00
CA ASP A 193 32.47 18.88 -6.61
C ASP A 193 33.50 17.76 -6.30
N ASP A 194 33.31 17.07 -5.18
CA ASP A 194 34.11 15.90 -4.76
C ASP A 194 33.47 14.55 -5.19
N ASP A 195 32.61 14.58 -6.23
CA ASP A 195 31.99 13.43 -6.92
C ASP A 195 31.04 12.58 -6.03
N ARG A 196 30.58 13.09 -4.89
CA ARG A 196 29.55 12.43 -4.08
C ARG A 196 28.17 12.59 -4.71
N LYS A 197 27.43 11.50 -4.88
CA LYS A 197 26.06 11.49 -5.39
C LYS A 197 25.10 12.00 -4.34
N TYR A 198 24.14 12.81 -4.76
CA TYR A 198 23.02 13.24 -3.94
C TYR A 198 21.77 13.48 -4.79
N TRP A 199 20.63 13.70 -4.14
CA TRP A 199 19.37 13.99 -4.80
C TRP A 199 19.00 15.47 -4.60
N THR A 200 18.70 16.16 -5.71
CA THR A 200 18.21 17.51 -5.69
C THR A 200 16.70 17.55 -5.66
N TYR A 201 16.13 18.65 -5.24
CA TYR A 201 14.68 18.88 -5.17
C TYR A 201 14.34 20.33 -5.56
N GLY A 202 13.04 20.74 -5.49
CA GLY A 202 12.56 22.03 -5.97
C GLY A 202 13.33 23.24 -5.45
N GLY A 203 13.74 23.26 -4.17
CA GLY A 203 14.51 24.35 -3.57
C GLY A 203 15.94 24.54 -4.09
N ASP A 204 16.45 23.58 -4.88
CA ASP A 204 17.80 23.65 -5.47
C ASP A 204 17.82 24.35 -6.83
N TYR A 205 16.66 24.76 -7.35
CA TYR A 205 16.53 25.29 -8.71
C TYR A 205 15.88 26.67 -8.73
N GLY A 206 16.20 27.44 -9.79
CA GLY A 206 15.71 28.78 -10.00
C GLY A 206 16.64 29.86 -9.42
N GLU A 207 16.26 31.10 -9.59
CA GLU A 207 16.99 32.25 -9.04
C GLU A 207 16.73 32.40 -7.54
N ASN A 208 17.56 33.12 -6.83
CA ASN A 208 17.37 33.46 -5.43
C ASN A 208 15.98 34.09 -5.19
N GLY A 209 15.18 33.44 -4.32
CA GLY A 209 13.83 33.89 -4.02
C GLY A 209 12.74 33.27 -4.88
N THR A 210 13.07 32.31 -5.76
CA THR A 210 12.06 31.52 -6.46
C THR A 210 11.20 30.76 -5.42
N PRO A 211 9.86 30.90 -5.46
CA PRO A 211 8.98 30.15 -4.56
C PRO A 211 9.17 28.65 -4.72
N SER A 212 9.27 27.93 -3.61
CA SER A 212 9.47 26.48 -3.60
C SER A 212 8.95 25.88 -2.30
N ASP A 213 8.36 24.69 -2.37
CA ASP A 213 8.03 23.87 -1.20
C ASP A 213 9.25 23.09 -0.65
N GLY A 214 10.45 23.41 -1.12
CA GLY A 214 11.70 22.81 -0.66
C GLY A 214 11.75 21.32 -0.94
N ASN A 215 12.09 20.55 0.08
CA ASN A 215 12.21 19.09 0.00
C ASN A 215 10.87 18.34 0.19
N PHE A 216 9.72 19.02 0.09
CA PHE A 216 8.41 18.38 0.32
C PHE A 216 8.10 17.26 -0.68
N CYS A 217 8.71 17.28 -1.87
CA CYS A 217 8.61 16.21 -2.88
C CYS A 217 9.50 14.97 -2.58
N ILE A 218 10.27 14.97 -1.49
CA ILE A 218 11.12 13.84 -1.05
C ILE A 218 10.36 13.05 0.02
N ASN A 219 9.29 12.41 -0.38
CA ASN A 219 8.31 11.75 0.49
C ASN A 219 7.94 10.32 0.05
N GLY A 220 8.75 9.72 -0.81
CA GLY A 220 8.54 8.35 -1.29
C GLY A 220 9.07 7.27 -0.36
N VAL A 221 8.48 6.06 -0.45
CA VAL A 221 8.99 4.87 0.23
C VAL A 221 10.22 4.28 -0.45
N VAL A 222 10.53 4.70 -1.68
CA VAL A 222 11.77 4.37 -2.39
C VAL A 222 12.49 5.64 -2.82
N TYR A 223 13.80 5.55 -3.04
CA TYR A 223 14.61 6.64 -3.58
C TYR A 223 14.25 6.96 -5.04
N PRO A 224 14.71 8.12 -5.59
CA PRO A 224 14.44 8.49 -6.99
C PRO A 224 14.93 7.46 -8.02
N ASP A 225 16.00 6.73 -7.73
CA ASP A 225 16.51 5.62 -8.56
C ASP A 225 15.80 4.28 -8.33
N ARG A 226 14.73 4.26 -7.52
CA ARG A 226 13.96 3.09 -7.08
C ARG A 226 14.72 2.13 -6.18
N SER A 227 15.90 2.50 -5.68
CA SER A 227 16.52 1.74 -4.61
C SER A 227 15.68 1.84 -3.33
N VAL A 228 15.74 0.78 -2.51
CA VAL A 228 14.86 0.64 -1.34
C VAL A 228 15.34 1.48 -0.17
N LYS A 229 14.38 2.01 0.58
CA LYS A 229 14.57 2.65 1.89
C LYS A 229 14.22 1.68 3.02
N PRO A 230 14.59 1.96 4.28
CA PRO A 230 14.10 1.18 5.43
C PRO A 230 12.57 1.10 5.49
N GLN A 231 11.87 2.16 5.09
CA GLN A 231 10.40 2.21 5.02
C GLN A 231 9.81 1.19 4.04
N THR A 232 10.51 0.89 2.95
CA THR A 232 10.10 -0.13 1.98
C THR A 232 10.07 -1.53 2.61
N GLU A 233 11.08 -1.84 3.44
CA GLU A 233 11.17 -3.12 4.16
C GLU A 233 10.05 -3.26 5.20
N GLU A 234 9.76 -2.20 5.95
CA GLU A 234 8.65 -2.16 6.91
C GLU A 234 7.30 -2.37 6.19
N MET A 235 7.06 -1.61 5.12
CA MET A 235 5.87 -1.74 4.29
C MET A 235 5.69 -3.18 3.78
N GLY A 236 6.74 -3.76 3.20
CA GLY A 236 6.69 -5.12 2.66
C GLY A 236 6.39 -6.17 3.72
N LYS A 237 6.90 -5.98 4.95
CA LYS A 237 6.61 -6.85 6.10
C LYS A 237 5.15 -6.75 6.52
N VAL A 238 4.63 -5.55 6.65
CA VAL A 238 3.25 -5.31 7.10
C VAL A 238 2.24 -5.79 6.05
N TYR A 239 2.51 -5.57 4.77
CA TYR A 239 1.63 -5.94 3.66
C TYR A 239 1.66 -7.43 3.27
N GLN A 240 2.50 -8.26 3.89
CA GLN A 240 2.56 -9.67 3.53
C GLN A 240 1.21 -10.39 3.71
N ASN A 241 0.81 -11.18 2.72
CA ASN A 241 -0.44 -11.94 2.71
C ASN A 241 -0.31 -13.34 3.33
N ILE A 242 0.88 -13.74 3.74
CA ILE A 242 1.15 -15.00 4.44
C ILE A 242 1.59 -14.64 5.85
N LYS A 243 0.81 -15.03 6.84
CA LYS A 243 1.08 -14.74 8.25
C LYS A 243 1.49 -16.00 8.98
N PHE A 244 2.64 -15.98 9.64
CA PHE A 244 3.05 -17.05 10.54
C PHE A 244 2.63 -16.67 11.96
N LEU A 245 1.79 -17.49 12.57
CA LEU A 245 1.10 -17.20 13.84
C LEU A 245 1.31 -18.36 14.82
N ASP A 246 1.09 -18.08 16.11
CA ASP A 246 0.94 -19.11 17.16
C ASP A 246 2.03 -20.20 17.12
N PHE A 247 3.28 -19.77 17.15
CA PHE A 247 4.38 -20.76 17.31
C PHE A 247 4.30 -21.44 18.67
N ASP A 248 4.13 -22.77 18.66
CA ASP A 248 4.19 -23.59 19.86
C ASP A 248 5.52 -24.36 19.90
N LYS A 249 6.39 -23.97 20.83
CA LYS A 249 7.70 -24.59 21.02
C LYS A 249 7.65 -26.03 21.58
N GLN A 250 6.54 -26.40 22.28
CA GLN A 250 6.42 -27.73 22.88
C GLN A 250 6.08 -28.76 21.81
N THR A 251 5.16 -28.42 20.93
CA THR A 251 4.73 -29.28 19.83
C THR A 251 5.53 -29.04 18.55
N SER A 252 6.34 -27.99 18.50
CA SER A 252 7.08 -27.55 17.30
C SER A 252 6.15 -27.31 16.12
N THR A 253 5.04 -26.65 16.39
CA THR A 253 4.05 -26.31 15.37
C THR A 253 3.96 -24.80 15.16
N VAL A 254 3.56 -24.41 13.95
CA VAL A 254 3.24 -23.03 13.57
C VAL A 254 1.94 -23.03 12.79
N LYS A 255 1.14 -21.98 12.99
CA LYS A 255 -0.03 -21.72 12.14
C LYS A 255 0.38 -20.81 11.00
N ILE A 256 -0.05 -21.13 9.79
CA ILE A 256 0.16 -20.33 8.60
C ILE A 256 -1.20 -19.92 8.07
N ARG A 257 -1.49 -18.60 8.08
CA ARG A 257 -2.74 -18.03 7.58
C ARG A 257 -2.51 -17.49 6.18
N ASN A 258 -3.45 -17.78 5.30
CA ASN A 258 -3.49 -17.29 3.93
C ASN A 258 -4.45 -16.10 3.84
N ASP A 259 -3.92 -14.90 3.71
CA ASP A 259 -4.70 -13.66 3.55
C ASP A 259 -4.81 -13.23 2.07
N PHE A 260 -4.33 -14.02 1.12
CA PHE A 260 -4.62 -13.80 -0.29
C PHE A 260 -6.11 -13.97 -0.58
N SER A 261 -6.62 -13.21 -1.56
CA SER A 261 -8.01 -13.33 -2.02
C SER A 261 -8.22 -14.45 -3.04
N PHE A 262 -7.19 -14.80 -3.82
CA PHE A 262 -7.32 -15.71 -4.99
C PHE A 262 -6.22 -16.77 -5.09
N THR A 263 -5.20 -16.72 -4.25
CA THR A 263 -4.00 -17.56 -4.38
C THR A 263 -3.93 -18.61 -3.28
N ASN A 264 -3.72 -19.87 -3.63
CA ASN A 264 -3.47 -20.96 -2.68
C ASN A 264 -1.99 -20.97 -2.27
N LEU A 265 -1.71 -21.42 -1.02
CA LEU A 265 -0.35 -21.44 -0.49
C LEU A 265 0.56 -22.53 -1.10
N ASP A 266 0.04 -23.51 -1.82
CA ASP A 266 0.84 -24.53 -2.54
C ASP A 266 1.72 -23.96 -3.67
N LYS A 267 1.49 -22.69 -4.04
CA LYS A 267 2.34 -21.94 -4.98
C LYS A 267 3.68 -21.48 -4.40
N TYR A 268 3.88 -21.62 -3.08
CA TYR A 268 5.05 -21.11 -2.39
C TYR A 268 5.87 -22.21 -1.76
N ASP A 269 7.18 -21.98 -1.64
CA ASP A 269 8.09 -22.80 -0.84
C ASP A 269 8.17 -22.23 0.57
N PHE A 270 8.03 -23.10 1.56
CA PHE A 270 8.12 -22.72 2.96
C PHE A 270 9.35 -23.34 3.60
N TYR A 271 10.06 -22.54 4.39
CA TYR A 271 11.23 -22.99 5.13
C TYR A 271 11.40 -22.20 6.41
N TYR A 272 12.26 -22.70 7.29
CA TYR A 272 12.63 -22.02 8.52
C TYR A 272 14.14 -22.03 8.73
N ILE A 273 14.61 -21.05 9.50
CA ILE A 273 16.02 -20.92 9.91
C ILE A 273 16.05 -20.81 11.43
N ILE A 274 16.89 -21.63 12.07
CA ILE A 274 17.18 -21.47 13.50
C ILE A 274 18.47 -20.68 13.62
N ARG A 275 18.40 -19.61 14.41
CA ARG A 275 19.57 -18.79 14.74
C ARG A 275 19.90 -18.88 16.22
N ASP A 276 21.19 -18.96 16.51
CA ASP A 276 21.75 -18.83 17.85
C ASP A 276 22.70 -17.64 17.86
N HIS A 277 22.47 -16.64 18.72
CA HIS A 277 23.17 -15.34 18.71
C HIS A 277 23.25 -14.71 17.28
N GLY A 278 22.17 -14.75 16.54
CA GLY A 278 22.07 -14.23 15.18
C GLY A 278 22.74 -15.08 14.08
N LYS A 279 23.49 -16.13 14.42
CA LYS A 279 24.12 -17.02 13.45
C LYS A 279 23.20 -18.16 13.06
N GLU A 280 23.08 -18.44 11.76
CA GLU A 280 22.34 -19.60 11.27
C GLU A 280 23.02 -20.90 11.74
N VAL A 281 22.28 -21.70 12.50
CA VAL A 281 22.75 -23.02 12.99
C VAL A 281 22.03 -24.17 12.32
N TYR A 282 20.82 -23.93 11.81
CA TYR A 282 20.03 -24.95 11.10
C TYR A 282 19.07 -24.31 10.12
N ARG A 283 18.79 -25.00 9.01
CA ARG A 283 17.77 -24.65 8.03
C ARG A 283 16.97 -25.89 7.67
N GLY A 284 15.64 -25.78 7.70
CA GLY A 284 14.73 -26.86 7.35
C GLY A 284 13.64 -26.39 6.41
N LYS A 285 13.06 -27.32 5.66
CA LYS A 285 11.85 -27.08 4.86
C LYS A 285 10.60 -27.37 5.64
N ILE A 286 9.51 -26.72 5.26
CA ILE A 286 8.15 -27.03 5.73
C ILE A 286 7.39 -27.52 4.50
N GLU A 287 7.12 -28.81 4.48
CA GLU A 287 6.54 -29.47 3.30
C GLU A 287 5.00 -29.48 3.35
N ASN A 288 4.38 -29.63 2.19
CA ASN A 288 2.94 -29.89 2.02
C ASN A 288 2.02 -28.83 2.61
N ILE A 289 2.40 -27.55 2.48
CA ILE A 289 1.54 -26.46 2.89
C ILE A 289 0.47 -26.22 1.83
N HIS A 290 -0.77 -26.42 2.24
CA HIS A 290 -1.96 -26.20 1.41
C HIS A 290 -3.01 -25.45 2.22
N ALA A 291 -3.27 -24.23 1.87
CA ALA A 291 -4.35 -23.41 2.46
C ALA A 291 -4.97 -22.53 1.38
N ALA A 292 -6.25 -22.69 1.15
CA ALA A 292 -7.03 -21.84 0.27
C ALA A 292 -7.11 -20.41 0.83
N PRO A 293 -7.48 -19.40 0.01
CA PRO A 293 -7.73 -18.05 0.46
C PRO A 293 -8.57 -17.96 1.73
N GLY A 294 -8.14 -17.14 2.69
CA GLY A 294 -8.80 -16.94 3.99
C GLY A 294 -8.70 -18.13 4.95
N LYS A 295 -7.91 -19.17 4.65
CA LYS A 295 -7.77 -20.36 5.51
C LYS A 295 -6.45 -20.37 6.26
N THR A 296 -6.44 -21.09 7.37
CA THR A 296 -5.26 -21.32 8.21
C THR A 296 -4.94 -22.81 8.26
N VAL A 297 -3.67 -23.14 8.17
CA VAL A 297 -3.16 -24.50 8.36
C VAL A 297 -2.20 -24.51 9.55
N THR A 298 -2.22 -25.58 10.35
CA THR A 298 -1.23 -25.83 11.40
C THR A 298 -0.28 -26.92 10.92
N THR A 299 1.01 -26.68 11.01
CA THR A 299 2.03 -27.63 10.56
C THR A 299 3.14 -27.79 11.56
N GLY A 300 3.65 -29.03 11.71
CA GLY A 300 4.89 -29.31 12.44
C GLY A 300 6.09 -29.11 11.52
N PHE A 301 7.22 -28.67 12.06
CA PHE A 301 8.40 -28.35 11.25
C PHE A 301 9.75 -28.84 11.84
N LEU A 302 9.85 -29.14 13.13
CA LEU A 302 11.12 -29.49 13.76
C LEU A 302 11.48 -30.99 13.71
N ASN A 303 10.92 -31.76 12.78
CA ASN A 303 11.26 -33.17 12.63
C ASN A 303 12.70 -33.29 12.14
N GLY A 304 13.64 -33.64 13.05
CA GLY A 304 14.99 -34.02 12.70
C GLY A 304 16.11 -33.00 12.97
N ILE A 305 15.94 -32.04 13.90
CA ILE A 305 17.10 -31.26 14.36
C ILE A 305 18.08 -32.18 15.04
N PRO A 306 19.33 -32.30 14.54
CA PRO A 306 20.36 -33.13 15.18
C PRO A 306 20.61 -32.68 16.63
N LYS A 307 20.66 -33.62 17.57
CA LYS A 307 20.93 -33.34 19.01
C LYS A 307 22.22 -32.57 19.24
N GLU A 308 23.22 -32.75 18.38
CA GLU A 308 24.50 -32.04 18.40
C GLU A 308 24.43 -30.55 18.11
N LYS A 309 23.30 -30.08 17.63
CA LYS A 309 23.02 -28.63 17.37
C LYS A 309 22.15 -28.03 18.47
N GLN A 310 22.28 -28.52 19.72
CA GLN A 310 21.63 -27.88 20.84
C GLN A 310 22.18 -26.48 21.04
N THR A 311 21.32 -25.51 21.01
CA THR A 311 21.64 -24.10 21.14
C THR A 311 21.74 -23.72 22.62
N THR A 312 22.65 -22.85 22.96
CA THR A 312 22.95 -22.46 24.35
C THR A 312 22.75 -20.97 24.63
N GLY A 313 22.25 -20.22 23.67
CA GLY A 313 22.18 -18.77 23.72
C GLY A 313 20.83 -18.17 23.41
N ASP A 314 20.85 -16.99 22.78
CA ASP A 314 19.63 -16.34 22.28
C ASP A 314 19.15 -17.02 20.99
N VAL A 315 18.16 -17.90 21.15
CA VAL A 315 17.65 -18.73 20.05
C VAL A 315 16.37 -18.17 19.48
N ARG A 316 16.39 -17.98 18.16
CA ARG A 316 15.24 -17.52 17.39
C ARG A 316 14.97 -18.45 16.22
N ILE A 317 13.70 -18.54 15.82
CA ILE A 317 13.29 -19.21 14.60
C ILE A 317 12.72 -18.16 13.68
N GLU A 318 13.21 -18.19 12.44
CA GLU A 318 12.68 -17.36 11.35
C GLU A 318 11.93 -18.26 10.38
N PHE A 319 10.70 -17.89 10.04
CA PHE A 319 9.87 -18.55 9.03
C PHE A 319 9.87 -17.73 7.75
N TYR A 320 9.85 -18.41 6.62
CA TYR A 320 9.87 -17.78 5.30
C TYR A 320 8.91 -18.45 4.35
N ALA A 321 8.28 -17.63 3.50
CA ALA A 321 7.58 -18.09 2.30
C ALA A 321 8.22 -17.44 1.07
N ALA A 322 8.57 -18.23 0.10
CA ALA A 322 9.26 -17.79 -1.11
C ALA A 322 8.52 -18.24 -2.38
N ILE A 323 8.68 -17.49 -3.46
CA ILE A 323 8.15 -17.81 -4.77
C ILE A 323 8.75 -19.15 -5.24
N LYS A 324 7.88 -20.12 -5.52
CA LYS A 324 8.28 -21.46 -5.97
C LYS A 324 8.61 -21.50 -7.45
N THR A 325 7.77 -20.93 -8.26
CA THR A 325 7.97 -20.81 -9.73
C THR A 325 8.09 -19.34 -10.08
N ALA A 326 9.12 -18.99 -10.87
CA ALA A 326 9.34 -17.60 -11.26
C ALA A 326 8.08 -16.97 -11.88
N GLU A 327 7.76 -15.79 -11.45
CA GLU A 327 6.73 -14.93 -12.00
C GLU A 327 7.39 -13.66 -12.58
N PRO A 328 6.68 -12.87 -13.38
CA PRO A 328 7.19 -11.58 -13.83
C PRO A 328 7.66 -10.73 -12.66
N PHE A 329 8.92 -10.25 -12.71
CA PHE A 329 9.63 -9.48 -11.66
C PHE A 329 9.85 -10.20 -10.30
N LEU A 330 9.40 -11.44 -10.15
CA LEU A 330 9.59 -12.26 -8.96
C LEU A 330 10.31 -13.57 -9.32
N PRO A 331 11.64 -13.60 -9.33
CA PRO A 331 12.40 -14.85 -9.53
C PRO A 331 12.02 -15.91 -8.49
N ALA A 332 12.10 -17.17 -8.87
CA ALA A 332 11.99 -18.26 -7.90
C ALA A 332 12.97 -18.05 -6.72
N GLY A 333 12.52 -18.34 -5.52
CA GLY A 333 13.27 -18.08 -4.29
C GLY A 333 13.12 -16.67 -3.71
N THR A 334 12.42 -15.73 -4.42
CA THR A 334 12.12 -14.41 -3.83
C THR A 334 11.25 -14.58 -2.60
N VAL A 335 11.72 -14.11 -1.45
CA VAL A 335 10.97 -14.10 -0.19
C VAL A 335 9.90 -13.02 -0.24
N ILE A 336 8.66 -13.42 0.02
CA ILE A 336 7.49 -12.52 0.05
C ILE A 336 6.84 -12.42 1.42
N ALA A 337 7.14 -13.37 2.32
CA ALA A 337 6.70 -13.29 3.70
C ALA A 337 7.76 -13.87 4.63
N ARG A 338 7.88 -13.25 5.80
CA ARG A 338 8.81 -13.67 6.84
C ARG A 338 8.25 -13.36 8.22
N GLU A 339 8.63 -14.17 9.21
CA GLU A 339 8.33 -13.93 10.61
C GLU A 339 9.47 -14.44 11.48
N GLN A 340 9.73 -13.78 12.59
CA GLN A 340 10.69 -14.23 13.57
C GLN A 340 9.99 -14.46 14.91
N THR A 341 10.28 -15.59 15.54
CA THR A 341 9.78 -15.87 16.87
C THR A 341 10.94 -16.22 17.81
N TYR A 342 10.74 -15.85 19.05
CA TYR A 342 11.69 -16.11 20.12
C TYR A 342 11.46 -17.51 20.70
N VAL A 343 12.54 -18.26 20.92
CA VAL A 343 12.48 -19.58 21.54
C VAL A 343 12.94 -19.51 23.00
N HIS A 344 14.16 -19.08 23.26
CA HIS A 344 14.70 -18.90 24.61
C HIS A 344 15.97 -18.07 24.59
N THR A 345 16.29 -17.45 25.72
CA THR A 345 17.59 -16.85 26.02
C THR A 345 18.13 -17.49 27.29
N PHE A 346 19.41 -17.86 27.30
CA PHE A 346 20.14 -18.17 28.51
C PHE A 346 21.00 -16.96 28.88
N TYR A 347 20.84 -16.45 30.09
CA TYR A 347 21.65 -15.40 30.66
C TYR A 347 22.81 -16.05 31.43
#